data_6b051ca45c3af9a949e6ef6a3b7b8400
#
_entry.id   6b051ca45c3af9a949e6ef6a3b7b8400
#
_cell.length_a   1.000
_cell.length_b   1.000
_cell.length_c   1.000
_cell.angle_alpha   90.00
_cell.angle_beta   90.00
_cell.angle_gamma   90.00
#
_symmetry.space_group_name_H-M   'P 1'
#
loop_
_entity.id
_entity.type
_entity.pdbx_description
1 polymer ?
#
loop_
_entity_poly.entity_id
_entity_poly.type
_entity_poly.pdbx_seq_one_letter_code
_entity_poly.pdbx_strand_id
1 'polypeptide(L)'
;MDPLERLYLDAMMEDPEVPARSLRPQLLAGARARRRPAAPTAAWAEPYAGRVAAMDALLTSAVDDDWSRVIVEGWTLQELVAHLAAKDGLLAASVGAPVLGPPMGATDSLGRTSDVQAYERTRSPEQTRRDWRAQADALCRHLADLPPTTPATLDGMEVPVRDHLLARCLETWIHTADAARTARLRLPDPVAEHIHPTADLCARLLPWTMLLSGMDGSGRTLHLTLTGAGGGEWQVPLGVEDTRPGTPDAHITADVVAFCFLLGGRGEPAEFPAELAGDLPLARDVLTSAPALSGP
;
A
#
# COMPACT_ATOMS: atom_id res chain seq x y z
N MET A 1 12.89 -29.28 41.49
CA MET A 1 12.07 -28.15 41.00
C MET A 1 12.97 -27.26 40.15
N ASP A 2 12.63 -27.16 38.88
CA ASP A 2 13.36 -26.39 37.89
C ASP A 2 13.35 -24.89 38.29
N PRO A 3 14.45 -24.13 38.10
CA PRO A 3 14.48 -22.69 38.32
C PRO A 3 13.35 -21.92 37.58
N LEU A 4 12.94 -22.41 36.42
CA LEU A 4 11.82 -21.86 35.65
C LEU A 4 10.45 -22.14 36.32
N GLU A 5 10.25 -23.34 36.88
CA GLU A 5 9.04 -23.68 37.64
C GLU A 5 8.93 -22.83 38.92
N ARG A 6 10.04 -22.54 39.55
CA ARG A 6 10.08 -21.67 40.73
C ARG A 6 9.74 -20.24 40.38
N LEU A 7 10.29 -19.71 39.30
CA LEU A 7 9.98 -18.36 38.80
C LEU A 7 8.50 -18.20 38.41
N TYR A 8 7.92 -19.27 37.83
CA TYR A 8 6.50 -19.29 37.46
C TYR A 8 5.58 -19.36 38.70
N LEU A 9 5.93 -20.13 39.69
CA LEU A 9 5.20 -20.24 40.96
C LEU A 9 5.30 -18.95 41.78
N ASP A 10 6.48 -18.34 41.84
CA ASP A 10 6.68 -17.04 42.50
C ASP A 10 5.86 -15.93 41.82
N ALA A 11 5.78 -15.92 40.50
CA ALA A 11 4.95 -14.99 39.73
C ALA A 11 3.43 -15.21 39.93
N MET A 12 3.01 -16.45 40.22
CA MET A 12 1.60 -16.77 40.52
C MET A 12 1.22 -16.55 41.99
N MET A 13 2.21 -16.44 42.89
CA MET A 13 2.00 -16.22 44.33
C MET A 13 2.13 -14.73 44.73
N GLU A 14 2.43 -13.83 43.76
CA GLU A 14 2.41 -12.39 44.00
C GLU A 14 0.98 -11.93 44.30
N ASP A 15 0.86 -11.17 45.39
CA ASP A 15 -0.37 -10.63 45.98
C ASP A 15 -1.23 -9.90 44.93
N PRO A 16 -2.50 -10.24 44.73
CA PRO A 16 -3.38 -9.60 43.76
C PRO A 16 -3.67 -8.10 44.01
N GLU A 17 -3.22 -7.55 45.11
CA GLU A 17 -3.38 -6.13 45.45
C GLU A 17 -2.28 -5.22 44.87
N VAL A 18 -1.18 -5.76 44.31
CA VAL A 18 -0.21 -4.94 43.58
C VAL A 18 -0.69 -4.87 42.13
N PRO A 19 -1.11 -3.71 41.60
CA PRO A 19 -1.50 -3.61 40.20
C PRO A 19 -0.32 -4.04 39.36
N ALA A 20 -0.46 -5.17 38.65
CA ALA A 20 0.55 -5.69 37.76
C ALA A 20 0.98 -4.56 36.83
N ARG A 21 2.19 -4.04 37.02
CA ARG A 21 2.73 -3.00 36.12
C ARG A 21 2.70 -3.57 34.73
N SER A 22 1.75 -3.06 33.92
CA SER A 22 1.62 -3.50 32.54
C SER A 22 2.99 -3.38 31.86
N LEU A 23 3.57 -4.50 31.46
CA LEU A 23 4.81 -4.54 30.67
C LEU A 23 4.59 -3.98 29.25
N ARG A 24 3.32 -3.76 28.87
CA ARG A 24 2.94 -3.26 27.55
C ARG A 24 3.65 -1.95 27.15
N PRO A 25 3.78 -0.92 27.99
CA PRO A 25 4.53 0.30 27.63
C PRO A 25 6.01 0.02 27.37
N GLN A 26 6.64 -0.86 28.17
CA GLN A 26 8.04 -1.23 27.99
C GLN A 26 8.27 -2.07 26.74
N LEU A 27 7.39 -3.05 26.49
CA LEU A 27 7.41 -3.84 25.25
C LEU A 27 7.19 -2.99 24.01
N LEU A 28 6.23 -2.05 24.06
CA LEU A 28 5.98 -1.11 22.97
C LEU A 28 7.15 -0.15 22.75
N ALA A 29 7.76 0.36 23.81
CA ALA A 29 8.95 1.20 23.71
C ALA A 29 10.14 0.43 23.13
N GLY A 30 10.38 -0.82 23.58
CA GLY A 30 11.41 -1.70 23.04
C GLY A 30 11.17 -2.06 21.57
N ALA A 31 9.92 -2.34 21.19
CA ALA A 31 9.56 -2.61 19.81
C ALA A 31 9.74 -1.37 18.90
N ARG A 32 9.35 -0.19 19.40
CA ARG A 32 9.57 1.09 18.69
C ARG A 32 11.04 1.43 18.51
N ALA A 33 11.85 1.18 19.53
CA ALA A 33 13.31 1.42 19.48
C ALA A 33 14.04 0.51 18.47
N ARG A 34 13.47 -0.67 18.16
CA ARG A 34 14.03 -1.62 17.19
C ARG A 34 13.57 -1.38 15.76
N ARG A 35 12.51 -0.59 15.54
CA ARG A 35 11.98 -0.29 14.21
C ARG A 35 12.52 1.04 13.73
N ARG A 36 13.05 1.06 12.52
CA ARG A 36 13.42 2.32 11.89
C ARG A 36 12.14 3.14 11.63
N PRO A 37 12.05 4.40 12.13
CA PRO A 37 10.86 5.22 11.94
C PRO A 37 10.63 5.55 10.46
N ALA A 38 9.42 6.00 10.13
CA ALA A 38 9.15 6.60 8.83
C ALA A 38 10.07 7.82 8.62
N ALA A 39 10.52 8.04 7.39
CA ALA A 39 11.31 9.22 7.05
C ALA A 39 10.45 10.49 7.20
N PRO A 40 11.04 11.60 7.65
CA PRO A 40 10.37 12.89 7.63
C PRO A 40 9.94 13.25 6.20
N THR A 41 8.71 13.77 6.07
CA THR A 41 8.14 14.18 4.80
C THR A 41 7.00 15.20 5.01
N ALA A 42 6.38 15.70 3.94
CA ALA A 42 5.18 16.52 4.06
C ALA A 42 3.97 15.68 4.54
N ALA A 43 3.02 16.30 5.26
CA ALA A 43 1.84 15.62 5.79
C ALA A 43 1.06 14.81 4.72
N TRP A 44 0.94 15.33 3.50
CA TRP A 44 0.27 14.64 2.39
C TRP A 44 1.00 13.36 1.92
N ALA A 45 2.30 13.21 2.22
CA ALA A 45 3.13 12.07 1.86
C ALA A 45 3.33 11.06 3.02
N GLU A 46 2.85 11.38 4.23
CA GLU A 46 2.94 10.49 5.39
C GLU A 46 2.33 9.09 5.17
N PRO A 47 1.21 8.94 4.42
CA PRO A 47 0.66 7.61 4.13
C PRO A 47 1.70 6.68 3.49
N TYR A 48 2.43 7.15 2.49
CA TYR A 48 3.49 6.38 1.83
C TYR A 48 4.67 6.09 2.78
N ALA A 49 5.19 7.12 3.48
CA ALA A 49 6.28 6.94 4.43
C ALA A 49 5.95 5.91 5.52
N GLY A 50 4.70 5.89 5.98
CA GLY A 50 4.18 4.90 6.92
C GLY A 50 4.19 3.48 6.34
N ARG A 51 3.85 3.29 5.06
CA ARG A 51 3.89 1.97 4.41
C ARG A 51 5.31 1.47 4.21
N VAL A 52 6.22 2.35 3.80
CA VAL A 52 7.65 2.04 3.71
C VAL A 52 8.19 1.56 5.07
N ALA A 53 7.86 2.26 6.15
CA ALA A 53 8.29 1.86 7.49
C ALA A 53 7.69 0.52 7.94
N ALA A 54 6.43 0.23 7.57
CA ALA A 54 5.78 -1.04 7.88
C ALA A 54 6.40 -2.22 7.09
N MET A 55 6.65 -2.04 5.80
CA MET A 55 7.31 -3.04 4.96
C MET A 55 8.75 -3.29 5.44
N ASP A 56 9.52 -2.25 5.72
CA ASP A 56 10.88 -2.40 6.26
C ASP A 56 10.91 -3.15 7.60
N ALA A 57 9.93 -2.91 8.47
CA ALA A 57 9.79 -3.64 9.73
C ALA A 57 9.49 -5.13 9.50
N LEU A 58 8.65 -5.48 8.51
CA LEU A 58 8.39 -6.85 8.11
C LEU A 58 9.67 -7.51 7.58
N LEU A 59 10.35 -6.85 6.63
CA LEU A 59 11.58 -7.36 6.00
C LEU A 59 12.72 -7.56 7.00
N THR A 60 12.78 -6.74 8.06
CA THR A 60 13.77 -6.90 9.15
C THR A 60 13.56 -8.20 9.94
N SER A 61 12.34 -8.74 9.96
CA SER A 61 12.01 -10.00 10.64
C SER A 61 12.07 -11.23 9.73
N ALA A 62 12.26 -11.03 8.41
CA ALA A 62 12.39 -12.12 7.46
C ALA A 62 13.70 -12.89 7.67
N VAL A 63 13.62 -14.22 7.63
CA VAL A 63 14.80 -15.12 7.65
C VAL A 63 15.21 -15.48 6.22
N ASP A 64 16.40 -16.07 6.05
CA ASP A 64 16.97 -16.32 4.72
C ASP A 64 16.02 -17.10 3.79
N ASP A 65 15.31 -18.09 4.30
CA ASP A 65 14.36 -18.89 3.52
C ASP A 65 13.15 -18.07 3.04
N ASP A 66 12.77 -17.01 3.76
CA ASP A 66 11.64 -16.17 3.37
C ASP A 66 11.93 -15.36 2.09
N TRP A 67 13.19 -14.96 1.90
CA TRP A 67 13.61 -14.17 0.78
C TRP A 67 13.55 -14.89 -0.57
N SER A 68 13.66 -16.21 -0.56
CA SER A 68 13.54 -17.05 -1.74
C SER A 68 12.10 -17.51 -2.04
N ARG A 69 11.15 -17.24 -1.14
CA ARG A 69 9.74 -17.62 -1.34
C ARG A 69 9.09 -16.76 -2.41
N VAL A 70 8.34 -17.40 -3.28
CA VAL A 70 7.47 -16.72 -4.25
C VAL A 70 6.30 -16.09 -3.51
N ILE A 71 6.11 -14.79 -3.71
CA ILE A 71 5.08 -13.98 -3.04
C ILE A 71 3.91 -13.72 -3.97
N VAL A 72 4.16 -13.16 -5.14
CA VAL A 72 3.16 -12.74 -6.13
C VAL A 72 3.79 -12.77 -7.52
N GLU A 73 3.02 -13.07 -8.56
CA GLU A 73 3.43 -13.01 -9.97
C GLU A 73 4.70 -13.84 -10.33
N GLY A 74 5.00 -14.84 -9.52
CA GLY A 74 6.21 -15.63 -9.68
C GLY A 74 7.46 -14.97 -9.08
N TRP A 75 7.35 -13.77 -8.48
CA TRP A 75 8.45 -13.06 -7.85
C TRP A 75 8.73 -13.57 -6.43
N THR A 76 10.01 -13.73 -6.15
CA THR A 76 10.50 -13.93 -4.79
C THR A 76 10.33 -12.65 -3.96
N LEU A 77 10.45 -12.74 -2.62
CA LEU A 77 10.41 -11.56 -1.77
C LEU A 77 11.49 -10.53 -2.13
N GLN A 78 12.69 -10.98 -2.54
CA GLN A 78 13.75 -10.09 -2.99
C GLN A 78 13.37 -9.36 -4.28
N GLU A 79 12.78 -10.07 -5.25
CA GLU A 79 12.33 -9.48 -6.52
C GLU A 79 11.15 -8.53 -6.32
N LEU A 80 10.28 -8.80 -5.36
CA LEU A 80 9.21 -7.89 -4.96
C LEU A 80 9.76 -6.58 -4.39
N VAL A 81 10.76 -6.65 -3.51
CA VAL A 81 11.42 -5.45 -2.97
C VAL A 81 12.17 -4.68 -4.07
N ALA A 82 12.80 -5.39 -5.01
CA ALA A 82 13.42 -4.79 -6.20
C ALA A 82 12.42 -4.05 -7.08
N HIS A 83 11.22 -4.62 -7.29
CA HIS A 83 10.13 -3.96 -7.98
C HIS A 83 9.69 -2.67 -7.27
N LEU A 84 9.50 -2.69 -5.95
CA LEU A 84 9.20 -1.47 -5.18
C LEU A 84 10.28 -0.40 -5.36
N ALA A 85 11.56 -0.80 -5.32
CA ALA A 85 12.69 0.11 -5.55
C ALA A 85 12.69 0.73 -6.95
N ALA A 86 12.36 -0.08 -7.98
CA ALA A 86 12.26 0.38 -9.36
C ALA A 86 11.20 1.48 -9.53
N LYS A 87 10.01 1.25 -9.01
CA LYS A 87 8.88 2.19 -9.07
C LYS A 87 9.14 3.46 -8.27
N ASP A 88 9.73 3.34 -7.06
CA ASP A 88 10.13 4.50 -6.24
C ASP A 88 11.20 5.34 -6.94
N GLY A 89 12.14 4.70 -7.65
CA GLY A 89 13.15 5.38 -8.45
C GLY A 89 12.57 6.12 -9.66
N LEU A 90 11.53 5.58 -10.31
CA LEU A 90 10.83 6.28 -11.40
C LEU A 90 10.13 7.53 -10.89
N LEU A 91 9.39 7.43 -9.78
CA LEU A 91 8.74 8.59 -9.19
C LEU A 91 9.77 9.62 -8.73
N ALA A 92 10.88 9.19 -8.13
CA ALA A 92 11.97 10.08 -7.75
C ALA A 92 12.53 10.85 -8.96
N ALA A 93 12.80 10.15 -10.08
CA ALA A 93 13.27 10.77 -11.31
C ALA A 93 12.29 11.82 -11.86
N SER A 94 10.98 11.51 -11.86
CA SER A 94 9.95 12.39 -12.42
C SER A 94 9.78 13.71 -11.65
N VAL A 95 10.16 13.74 -10.37
CA VAL A 95 10.08 14.94 -9.53
C VAL A 95 11.44 15.57 -9.21
N GLY A 96 12.53 15.10 -9.85
CA GLY A 96 13.88 15.61 -9.62
C GLY A 96 14.48 15.22 -8.27
N ALA A 97 13.96 14.20 -7.61
CA ALA A 97 14.55 13.64 -6.40
C ALA A 97 15.77 12.76 -6.74
N PRO A 98 16.68 12.52 -5.78
CA PRO A 98 17.80 11.62 -6.00
C PRO A 98 17.34 10.20 -6.36
N VAL A 99 17.87 9.67 -7.47
CA VAL A 99 17.72 8.26 -7.85
C VAL A 99 18.97 7.53 -7.39
N LEU A 100 18.80 6.62 -6.45
CA LEU A 100 19.90 5.86 -5.85
C LEU A 100 20.13 4.54 -6.59
N GLY A 101 21.33 3.98 -6.45
CA GLY A 101 21.73 2.74 -7.12
C GLY A 101 22.39 2.97 -8.49
N PRO A 102 22.63 1.90 -9.25
CA PRO A 102 23.25 2.01 -10.57
C PRO A 102 22.29 2.67 -11.56
N PRO A 103 22.83 3.35 -12.59
CA PRO A 103 21.99 3.87 -13.66
C PRO A 103 21.27 2.72 -14.37
N MET A 104 19.95 2.86 -14.55
CA MET A 104 19.11 1.90 -15.28
C MET A 104 18.74 2.48 -16.64
N GLY A 105 18.71 1.62 -17.66
CA GLY A 105 18.41 2.04 -19.04
C GLY A 105 16.92 2.31 -19.27
N ALA A 106 16.07 1.50 -18.66
CA ALA A 106 14.62 1.60 -18.84
C ALA A 106 14.02 2.77 -18.05
N THR A 107 13.09 3.49 -18.72
CA THR A 107 12.38 4.66 -18.18
C THR A 107 10.90 4.40 -17.94
N ASP A 108 10.41 3.20 -18.28
CA ASP A 108 9.06 2.71 -18.01
C ASP A 108 9.05 1.73 -16.83
N SER A 109 7.86 1.51 -16.27
CA SER A 109 7.69 0.69 -15.07
C SER A 109 8.11 -0.77 -15.25
N LEU A 110 7.75 -1.40 -16.36
CA LEU A 110 8.05 -2.82 -16.60
C LEU A 110 9.53 -3.05 -16.88
N GLY A 111 10.10 -2.27 -17.79
CA GLY A 111 11.51 -2.35 -18.13
C GLY A 111 12.40 -2.08 -16.93
N ARG A 112 12.10 -1.03 -16.17
CA ARG A 112 12.88 -0.69 -14.97
C ARG A 112 12.76 -1.74 -13.87
N THR A 113 11.57 -2.31 -13.66
CA THR A 113 11.40 -3.43 -12.74
C THR A 113 12.30 -4.61 -13.13
N SER A 114 12.29 -4.99 -14.41
CA SER A 114 13.14 -6.06 -14.92
C SER A 114 14.63 -5.79 -14.71
N ASP A 115 15.09 -4.57 -15.02
CA ASP A 115 16.48 -4.15 -14.84
C ASP A 115 16.93 -4.21 -13.37
N VAL A 116 16.11 -3.67 -12.46
CA VAL A 116 16.42 -3.66 -11.01
C VAL A 116 16.38 -5.07 -10.44
N GLN A 117 15.39 -5.90 -10.81
CA GLN A 117 15.36 -7.30 -10.40
C GLN A 117 16.60 -8.07 -10.86
N ALA A 118 17.02 -7.88 -12.12
CA ALA A 118 18.23 -8.53 -12.64
C ALA A 118 19.48 -8.11 -11.87
N TYR A 119 19.59 -6.84 -11.51
CA TYR A 119 20.70 -6.33 -10.69
C TYR A 119 20.67 -6.90 -9.26
N GLU A 120 19.50 -6.88 -8.61
CA GLU A 120 19.37 -7.29 -7.22
C GLU A 120 19.51 -8.81 -7.02
N ARG A 121 19.24 -9.65 -8.04
CA ARG A 121 19.54 -11.09 -7.99
C ARG A 121 21.02 -11.40 -7.75
N THR A 122 21.93 -10.48 -8.02
CA THR A 122 23.36 -10.64 -7.79
C THR A 122 23.81 -10.20 -6.39
N ARG A 123 22.89 -9.73 -5.57
CA ARG A 123 23.14 -9.08 -4.28
C ARG A 123 22.50 -9.88 -3.12
N SER A 124 22.93 -9.59 -1.91
CA SER A 124 22.23 -10.17 -0.75
C SER A 124 20.87 -9.50 -0.50
N PRO A 125 19.88 -10.23 0.00
CA PRO A 125 18.57 -9.67 0.35
C PRO A 125 18.65 -8.46 1.28
N GLU A 126 19.58 -8.45 2.23
CA GLU A 126 19.80 -7.32 3.13
C GLU A 126 20.30 -6.07 2.40
N GLN A 127 21.10 -6.23 1.31
CA GLN A 127 21.51 -5.11 0.46
C GLN A 127 20.31 -4.56 -0.30
N THR A 128 19.50 -5.44 -0.91
CA THR A 128 18.26 -5.04 -1.61
C THR A 128 17.32 -4.26 -0.68
N ARG A 129 17.07 -4.78 0.55
CA ARG A 129 16.25 -4.10 1.55
C ARG A 129 16.77 -2.71 1.90
N ARG A 130 18.08 -2.60 2.18
CA ARG A 130 18.70 -1.32 2.57
C ARG A 130 18.65 -0.29 1.45
N ASP A 131 18.89 -0.71 0.23
CA ASP A 131 18.93 0.20 -0.93
C ASP A 131 17.52 0.66 -1.30
N TRP A 132 16.52 -0.25 -1.30
CA TRP A 132 15.12 0.15 -1.43
C TRP A 132 14.71 1.15 -0.35
N ARG A 133 15.02 0.86 0.93
CA ARG A 133 14.68 1.77 2.02
C ARG A 133 15.38 3.12 1.89
N ALA A 134 16.63 3.15 1.44
CA ALA A 134 17.36 4.39 1.21
C ALA A 134 16.72 5.24 0.09
N GLN A 135 16.29 4.59 -1.01
CA GLN A 135 15.58 5.24 -2.11
C GLN A 135 14.25 5.84 -1.64
N ALA A 136 13.43 5.08 -0.94
CA ALA A 136 12.16 5.54 -0.40
C ALA A 136 12.33 6.69 0.59
N ASP A 137 13.33 6.62 1.49
CA ASP A 137 13.63 7.69 2.43
C ASP A 137 14.16 8.96 1.72
N ALA A 138 14.91 8.82 0.63
CA ALA A 138 15.38 9.97 -0.16
C ALA A 138 14.21 10.66 -0.85
N LEU A 139 13.30 9.89 -1.44
CA LEU A 139 12.05 10.40 -2.02
C LEU A 139 11.22 11.13 -0.97
N CYS A 140 10.94 10.52 0.19
CA CYS A 140 10.18 11.16 1.27
C CYS A 140 10.77 12.51 1.69
N ARG A 141 12.09 12.60 1.88
CA ARG A 141 12.76 13.85 2.24
C ARG A 141 12.64 14.93 1.16
N HIS A 142 12.72 14.53 -0.11
CA HIS A 142 12.54 15.48 -1.21
C HIS A 142 11.10 16.02 -1.26
N LEU A 143 10.12 15.16 -1.03
CA LEU A 143 8.70 15.52 -1.02
C LEU A 143 8.31 16.45 0.14
N ALA A 144 9.16 16.59 1.18
CA ALA A 144 8.89 17.48 2.32
C ALA A 144 8.67 18.94 1.89
N ASP A 145 9.38 19.38 0.85
CA ASP A 145 9.36 20.76 0.35
C ASP A 145 8.57 20.90 -0.96
N LEU A 146 7.95 19.82 -1.46
CA LEU A 146 7.28 19.81 -2.75
C LEU A 146 5.77 19.95 -2.59
N PRO A 147 5.11 20.86 -3.35
CA PRO A 147 3.64 20.94 -3.37
C PRO A 147 2.99 19.63 -3.85
N PRO A 148 1.89 19.16 -3.25
CA PRO A 148 1.20 17.93 -3.64
C PRO A 148 0.64 17.96 -5.08
N THR A 149 0.44 19.16 -5.63
CA THR A 149 -0.08 19.39 -6.98
C THR A 149 1.01 19.48 -8.04
N THR A 150 2.27 19.33 -7.68
CA THR A 150 3.39 19.33 -8.66
C THR A 150 3.15 18.25 -9.70
N PRO A 151 3.15 18.58 -11.02
CA PRO A 151 3.00 17.58 -12.06
C PRO A 151 4.15 16.56 -12.03
N ALA A 152 3.80 15.29 -12.20
CA ALA A 152 4.75 14.20 -12.35
C ALA A 152 4.26 13.26 -13.45
N THR A 153 5.17 12.76 -14.27
CA THR A 153 4.83 11.86 -15.38
C THR A 153 5.48 10.50 -15.15
N LEU A 154 4.64 9.47 -15.07
CA LEU A 154 5.07 8.07 -15.06
C LEU A 154 4.28 7.29 -16.12
N ASP A 155 4.99 6.47 -16.90
CA ASP A 155 4.42 5.63 -17.96
C ASP A 155 3.51 6.42 -18.94
N GLY A 156 3.86 7.68 -19.20
CA GLY A 156 3.10 8.58 -20.08
C GLY A 156 1.88 9.24 -19.42
N MET A 157 1.59 8.94 -18.17
CA MET A 157 0.49 9.57 -17.41
C MET A 157 1.03 10.73 -16.57
N GLU A 158 0.58 11.95 -16.88
CA GLU A 158 0.86 13.15 -16.10
C GLU A 158 -0.29 13.44 -15.15
N VAL A 159 -0.01 13.33 -13.85
CA VAL A 159 -0.95 13.69 -12.78
C VAL A 159 -0.19 14.36 -11.62
N PRO A 160 -0.90 14.97 -10.64
CA PRO A 160 -0.25 15.48 -9.44
C PRO A 160 0.63 14.41 -8.76
N VAL A 161 1.81 14.79 -8.28
CA VAL A 161 2.74 13.88 -7.59
C VAL A 161 2.08 13.16 -6.41
N ARG A 162 1.13 13.80 -5.73
CA ARG A 162 0.34 13.18 -4.66
C ARG A 162 -0.38 11.92 -5.14
N ASP A 163 -0.95 11.93 -6.33
CA ASP A 163 -1.74 10.79 -6.84
C ASP A 163 -0.82 9.62 -7.20
N HIS A 164 0.33 9.88 -7.86
CA HIS A 164 1.35 8.86 -8.04
C HIS A 164 1.87 8.29 -6.71
N LEU A 165 2.08 9.15 -5.71
CA LEU A 165 2.57 8.70 -4.40
C LEU A 165 1.52 7.87 -3.65
N LEU A 166 0.23 8.21 -3.76
CA LEU A 166 -0.86 7.41 -3.18
C LEU A 166 -1.00 6.06 -3.88
N ALA A 167 -0.80 6.00 -5.21
CA ALA A 167 -0.70 4.72 -5.92
C ALA A 167 0.48 3.88 -5.39
N ARG A 168 1.65 4.49 -5.18
CA ARG A 168 2.80 3.82 -4.53
C ARG A 168 2.49 3.37 -3.10
N CYS A 169 1.72 4.19 -2.35
CA CYS A 169 1.26 3.84 -1.00
C CYS A 169 0.39 2.57 -1.02
N LEU A 170 -0.61 2.52 -1.92
CA LEU A 170 -1.49 1.36 -2.10
C LEU A 170 -0.69 0.11 -2.49
N GLU A 171 0.17 0.21 -3.49
CA GLU A 171 0.99 -0.89 -3.98
C GLU A 171 1.93 -1.42 -2.87
N THR A 172 2.60 -0.53 -2.13
CA THR A 172 3.46 -0.93 -1.01
C THR A 172 2.64 -1.60 0.11
N TRP A 173 1.41 -1.12 0.38
CA TRP A 173 0.54 -1.73 1.38
C TRP A 173 0.11 -3.15 0.98
N ILE A 174 -0.35 -3.33 -0.25
CA ILE A 174 -0.78 -4.62 -0.78
C ILE A 174 0.38 -5.62 -0.77
N HIS A 175 1.54 -5.25 -1.27
CA HIS A 175 2.71 -6.12 -1.29
C HIS A 175 3.25 -6.43 0.11
N THR A 176 3.10 -5.50 1.06
CA THR A 176 3.39 -5.79 2.48
C THR A 176 2.45 -6.86 3.03
N ALA A 177 1.16 -6.80 2.67
CA ALA A 177 0.17 -7.80 3.08
C ALA A 177 0.41 -9.16 2.41
N ASP A 178 0.80 -9.18 1.12
CA ASP A 178 1.15 -10.41 0.41
C ASP A 178 2.35 -11.11 1.06
N ALA A 179 3.42 -10.37 1.34
CA ALA A 179 4.60 -10.87 2.03
C ALA A 179 4.27 -11.37 3.46
N ALA A 180 3.46 -10.62 4.21
CA ALA A 180 3.04 -11.01 5.55
C ALA A 180 2.20 -12.30 5.53
N ARG A 181 1.29 -12.44 4.55
CA ARG A 181 0.46 -13.65 4.38
C ARG A 181 1.33 -14.88 4.13
N THR A 182 2.34 -14.77 3.26
CA THR A 182 3.28 -15.85 2.96
C THR A 182 4.09 -16.23 4.20
N ALA A 183 4.48 -15.26 5.03
CA ALA A 183 5.15 -15.48 6.31
C ALA A 183 4.19 -15.89 7.45
N ARG A 184 2.87 -16.00 7.18
CA ARG A 184 1.80 -16.26 8.17
C ARG A 184 1.75 -15.24 9.31
N LEU A 185 2.11 -14.01 9.02
CA LEU A 185 2.05 -12.89 9.94
C LEU A 185 0.76 -12.09 9.73
N ARG A 186 0.23 -11.53 10.82
CA ARG A 186 -0.85 -10.52 10.75
C ARG A 186 -0.25 -9.16 11.05
N LEU A 187 -0.43 -8.24 10.11
CA LEU A 187 -0.06 -6.85 10.29
C LEU A 187 -1.31 -6.03 10.64
N PRO A 188 -1.18 -5.02 11.51
CA PRO A 188 -2.27 -4.08 11.71
C PRO A 188 -2.49 -3.25 10.44
N ASP A 189 -3.75 -2.90 10.19
CA ASP A 189 -4.08 -1.95 9.14
C ASP A 189 -3.41 -0.60 9.39
N PRO A 190 -3.23 0.22 8.35
CA PRO A 190 -2.84 1.62 8.51
C PRO A 190 -3.80 2.38 9.42
N VAL A 191 -3.35 3.50 9.95
CA VAL A 191 -4.23 4.44 10.65
C VAL A 191 -5.24 5.06 9.67
N ALA A 192 -6.40 5.48 10.16
CA ALA A 192 -7.48 6.04 9.36
C ALA A 192 -7.03 7.19 8.44
N GLU A 193 -6.15 8.04 8.95
CA GLU A 193 -5.59 9.20 8.25
C GLU A 193 -4.73 8.80 7.04
N HIS A 194 -4.20 7.58 7.03
CA HIS A 194 -3.45 7.02 5.90
C HIS A 194 -4.34 6.24 4.93
N ILE A 195 -5.42 5.61 5.43
CA ILE A 195 -6.36 4.86 4.58
C ILE A 195 -7.21 5.82 3.76
N HIS A 196 -7.79 6.86 4.37
CA HIS A 196 -8.73 7.76 3.72
C HIS A 196 -8.20 8.38 2.40
N PRO A 197 -7.00 8.99 2.33
CA PRO A 197 -6.51 9.54 1.07
C PRO A 197 -6.23 8.45 0.01
N THR A 198 -5.90 7.22 0.42
CA THR A 198 -5.73 6.10 -0.50
C THR A 198 -7.08 5.64 -1.05
N ALA A 199 -8.10 5.55 -0.20
CA ALA A 199 -9.47 5.22 -0.60
C ALA A 199 -10.07 6.31 -1.52
N ASP A 200 -9.77 7.59 -1.26
CA ASP A 200 -10.14 8.69 -2.13
C ASP A 200 -9.53 8.52 -3.54
N LEU A 201 -8.24 8.20 -3.64
CA LEU A 201 -7.62 7.87 -4.92
C LEU A 201 -8.33 6.70 -5.59
N CYS A 202 -8.59 5.61 -4.86
CA CYS A 202 -9.28 4.43 -5.39
C CYS A 202 -10.65 4.79 -5.97
N ALA A 203 -11.44 5.61 -5.26
CA ALA A 203 -12.73 6.08 -5.74
C ALA A 203 -12.61 6.90 -7.04
N ARG A 204 -11.64 7.81 -7.10
CA ARG A 204 -11.38 8.66 -8.29
C ARG A 204 -10.85 7.87 -9.49
N LEU A 205 -10.28 6.70 -9.30
CA LEU A 205 -9.78 5.83 -10.37
C LEU A 205 -10.88 4.97 -11.02
N LEU A 206 -12.06 4.83 -10.44
CA LEU A 206 -13.13 3.98 -10.97
C LEU A 206 -13.54 4.29 -12.42
N PRO A 207 -13.65 5.54 -12.88
CA PRO A 207 -13.92 5.83 -14.28
C PRO A 207 -12.86 5.23 -15.22
N TRP A 208 -11.59 5.29 -14.82
CA TRP A 208 -10.48 4.75 -15.60
C TRP A 208 -10.47 3.22 -15.60
N THR A 209 -10.82 2.56 -14.46
CA THR A 209 -10.92 1.10 -14.43
C THR A 209 -12.03 0.61 -15.36
N MET A 210 -13.17 1.29 -15.38
CA MET A 210 -14.26 0.96 -16.31
C MET A 210 -13.85 1.14 -17.77
N LEU A 211 -13.22 2.27 -18.12
CA LEU A 211 -12.73 2.52 -19.47
C LEU A 211 -11.74 1.43 -19.94
N LEU A 212 -10.77 1.08 -19.09
CA LEU A 212 -9.77 0.05 -19.40
C LEU A 212 -10.39 -1.35 -19.55
N SER A 213 -11.50 -1.60 -18.88
CA SER A 213 -12.27 -2.84 -19.01
C SER A 213 -13.25 -2.82 -20.20
N GLY A 214 -13.27 -1.74 -20.99
CA GLY A 214 -14.18 -1.59 -22.13
C GLY A 214 -15.64 -1.30 -21.74
N MET A 215 -15.87 -0.83 -20.51
CA MET A 215 -17.18 -0.50 -19.98
C MET A 215 -17.42 1.01 -20.09
N ASP A 216 -18.62 1.40 -20.54
CA ASP A 216 -19.00 2.81 -20.65
C ASP A 216 -19.77 3.27 -19.42
N GLY A 217 -19.17 4.19 -18.68
CA GLY A 217 -19.77 4.84 -17.50
C GLY A 217 -20.27 6.26 -17.78
N SER A 218 -20.24 6.75 -19.03
CA SER A 218 -20.55 8.13 -19.39
C SER A 218 -21.96 8.57 -18.94
N GLY A 219 -22.03 9.72 -18.29
CA GLY A 219 -23.26 10.29 -17.75
C GLY A 219 -23.85 9.54 -16.55
N ARG A 220 -23.16 8.53 -16.02
CA ARG A 220 -23.59 7.74 -14.86
C ARG A 220 -22.85 8.18 -13.61
N THR A 221 -23.50 8.05 -12.47
CA THR A 221 -22.94 8.41 -11.16
C THR A 221 -23.09 7.26 -10.18
N LEU A 222 -22.01 6.92 -9.50
CA LEU A 222 -22.00 5.99 -8.39
C LEU A 222 -22.02 6.75 -7.05
N HIS A 223 -22.87 6.32 -6.12
CA HIS A 223 -22.71 6.63 -4.69
C HIS A 223 -21.93 5.50 -4.03
N LEU A 224 -20.71 5.77 -3.63
CA LEU A 224 -19.81 4.83 -2.96
C LEU A 224 -19.74 5.16 -1.48
N THR A 225 -20.12 4.22 -0.61
CA THR A 225 -19.97 4.32 0.84
C THR A 225 -18.95 3.28 1.29
N LEU A 226 -17.81 3.73 1.80
CA LEU A 226 -16.80 2.84 2.37
C LEU A 226 -16.83 2.93 3.88
N THR A 227 -17.08 1.79 4.53
CA THR A 227 -17.20 1.66 5.99
C THR A 227 -15.85 1.31 6.61
N GLY A 228 -15.72 1.51 7.92
CA GLY A 228 -14.49 1.23 8.66
C GLY A 228 -13.60 2.45 8.86
N ALA A 229 -12.46 2.25 9.52
CA ALA A 229 -11.51 3.32 9.82
C ALA A 229 -10.86 3.87 8.54
N GLY A 230 -11.02 5.16 8.27
CA GLY A 230 -10.55 5.81 7.04
C GLY A 230 -11.52 5.71 5.86
N GLY A 231 -12.71 5.15 6.08
CA GLY A 231 -13.80 5.19 5.10
C GLY A 231 -14.41 6.58 4.89
N GLY A 232 -15.46 6.63 4.08
CA GLY A 232 -16.15 7.87 3.73
C GLY A 232 -17.22 7.64 2.68
N GLU A 233 -17.75 8.71 2.13
CA GLU A 233 -18.77 8.69 1.08
C GLU A 233 -18.31 9.51 -0.12
N TRP A 234 -18.52 8.98 -1.31
CA TRP A 234 -18.16 9.61 -2.57
C TRP A 234 -19.31 9.54 -3.55
N GLN A 235 -19.53 10.63 -4.28
CA GLN A 235 -20.31 10.63 -5.51
C GLN A 235 -19.33 10.66 -6.67
N VAL A 236 -19.20 9.54 -7.36
CA VAL A 236 -18.20 9.32 -8.41
C VAL A 236 -18.89 9.38 -9.78
N PRO A 237 -18.59 10.39 -10.62
CA PRO A 237 -18.96 10.32 -12.02
C PRO A 237 -18.16 9.19 -12.70
N LEU A 238 -18.83 8.30 -13.44
CA LEU A 238 -18.21 7.10 -13.99
C LEU A 238 -17.65 7.26 -15.40
N GLY A 239 -17.96 8.37 -16.08
CA GLY A 239 -17.30 8.72 -17.32
C GLY A 239 -16.01 9.49 -17.07
N VAL A 240 -14.93 9.19 -17.79
CA VAL A 240 -13.62 9.85 -17.63
C VAL A 240 -13.65 11.34 -18.02
N GLU A 241 -14.59 11.74 -18.87
CA GLU A 241 -14.81 13.15 -19.26
C GLU A 241 -15.82 13.87 -18.35
N ASP A 242 -16.49 13.14 -17.45
CA ASP A 242 -17.51 13.71 -16.58
C ASP A 242 -16.86 14.44 -15.42
N THR A 243 -17.07 15.75 -15.34
CA THR A 243 -16.44 16.61 -14.32
C THR A 243 -17.29 16.81 -13.07
N ARG A 244 -18.57 16.41 -13.11
CA ARG A 244 -19.51 16.58 -11.99
C ARG A 244 -20.39 15.35 -11.83
N PRO A 245 -20.63 14.91 -10.59
CA PRO A 245 -21.58 13.84 -10.35
C PRO A 245 -23.02 14.32 -10.62
N GLY A 246 -23.83 13.43 -11.17
CA GLY A 246 -25.28 13.57 -11.28
C GLY A 246 -26.00 12.99 -10.07
N THR A 247 -27.31 12.70 -10.24
CA THR A 247 -28.04 11.87 -9.28
C THR A 247 -27.47 10.46 -9.35
N PRO A 248 -27.18 9.81 -8.20
CA PRO A 248 -26.63 8.46 -8.22
C PRO A 248 -27.55 7.44 -8.90
N ASP A 249 -27.02 6.71 -9.86
CA ASP A 249 -27.68 5.61 -10.56
C ASP A 249 -27.53 4.30 -9.77
N ALA A 250 -26.36 4.09 -9.19
CA ALA A 250 -26.03 2.91 -8.42
C ALA A 250 -25.42 3.28 -7.05
N HIS A 251 -25.53 2.35 -6.09
CA HIS A 251 -24.97 2.50 -4.76
C HIS A 251 -24.14 1.24 -4.43
N ILE A 252 -22.96 1.44 -3.87
CA ILE A 252 -22.09 0.38 -3.35
C ILE A 252 -21.72 0.75 -1.91
N THR A 253 -21.97 -0.18 -0.96
CA THR A 253 -21.47 -0.07 0.41
C THR A 253 -20.53 -1.24 0.70
N ALA A 254 -19.29 -0.96 1.11
CA ALA A 254 -18.27 -1.97 1.34
C ALA A 254 -17.29 -1.57 2.46
N ASP A 255 -16.48 -2.52 2.94
CA ASP A 255 -15.35 -2.23 3.82
C ASP A 255 -14.24 -1.51 3.05
N VAL A 256 -13.69 -0.44 3.64
CA VAL A 256 -12.69 0.42 2.99
C VAL A 256 -11.39 -0.32 2.67
N VAL A 257 -10.94 -1.20 3.55
CA VAL A 257 -9.71 -1.98 3.35
C VAL A 257 -9.91 -2.99 2.24
N ALA A 258 -11.02 -3.73 2.29
CA ALA A 258 -11.38 -4.70 1.25
C ALA A 258 -11.49 -4.03 -0.12
N PHE A 259 -12.10 -2.84 -0.19
CA PHE A 259 -12.24 -2.07 -1.44
C PHE A 259 -10.87 -1.63 -2.02
N CYS A 260 -9.98 -1.08 -1.19
CA CYS A 260 -8.62 -0.74 -1.63
C CYS A 260 -7.86 -1.97 -2.15
N PHE A 261 -8.03 -3.12 -1.51
CA PHE A 261 -7.40 -4.37 -1.94
C PHE A 261 -8.00 -4.90 -3.24
N LEU A 262 -9.31 -4.73 -3.47
CA LEU A 262 -9.94 -5.08 -4.75
C LEU A 262 -9.32 -4.28 -5.91
N LEU A 263 -9.15 -2.96 -5.76
CA LEU A 263 -8.48 -2.14 -6.78
C LEU A 263 -7.03 -2.55 -7.00
N GLY A 264 -6.38 -3.05 -5.98
CA GLY A 264 -5.04 -3.62 -6.09
C GLY A 264 -4.99 -5.06 -6.57
N GLY A 265 -6.07 -5.59 -7.16
CA GLY A 265 -6.13 -6.91 -7.75
C GLY A 265 -6.14 -8.05 -6.72
N ARG A 266 -6.64 -7.80 -5.50
CA ARG A 266 -6.74 -8.82 -4.46
C ARG A 266 -8.20 -9.13 -4.14
N GLY A 267 -8.56 -10.40 -4.31
CA GLY A 267 -9.93 -10.90 -4.20
C GLY A 267 -10.61 -11.08 -5.56
N GLU A 268 -11.71 -11.82 -5.53
CA GLU A 268 -12.53 -12.08 -6.73
C GLU A 268 -13.66 -11.04 -6.78
N PRO A 269 -13.75 -10.21 -7.85
CA PRO A 269 -14.80 -9.19 -7.94
C PRO A 269 -16.22 -9.75 -7.82
N ALA A 270 -16.46 -10.95 -8.38
CA ALA A 270 -17.77 -11.60 -8.34
C ALA A 270 -18.21 -12.04 -6.93
N GLU A 271 -17.24 -12.25 -6.03
CA GLU A 271 -17.46 -12.66 -4.64
C GLU A 271 -17.21 -11.51 -3.64
N PHE A 272 -16.98 -10.30 -4.15
CA PHE A 272 -16.64 -9.17 -3.31
C PHE A 272 -17.79 -8.81 -2.37
N PRO A 273 -17.55 -8.75 -1.04
CA PRO A 273 -18.60 -8.48 -0.07
C PRO A 273 -19.00 -7.00 -0.09
N ALA A 274 -20.11 -6.70 -0.77
CA ALA A 274 -20.68 -5.36 -0.84
C ALA A 274 -22.20 -5.41 -0.82
N GLU A 275 -22.83 -4.39 -0.24
CA GLU A 275 -24.24 -4.12 -0.39
C GLU A 275 -24.45 -3.24 -1.65
N LEU A 276 -25.31 -3.67 -2.54
CA LEU A 276 -25.58 -3.02 -3.81
C LEU A 276 -27.03 -2.54 -3.86
N ALA A 277 -27.27 -1.32 -4.38
CA ALA A 277 -28.61 -0.80 -4.61
C ALA A 277 -28.66 0.08 -5.88
N GLY A 278 -29.86 0.42 -6.35
CA GLY A 278 -30.07 1.15 -7.60
C GLY A 278 -29.86 0.24 -8.82
N ASP A 279 -29.08 0.70 -9.78
CA ASP A 279 -28.72 -0.07 -10.97
C ASP A 279 -27.68 -1.16 -10.61
N LEU A 280 -28.18 -2.37 -10.33
CA LEU A 280 -27.35 -3.50 -9.91
C LEU A 280 -26.37 -3.98 -11.00
N PRO A 281 -26.72 -4.03 -12.30
CA PRO A 281 -25.75 -4.26 -13.37
C PRO A 281 -24.59 -3.27 -13.31
N LEU A 282 -24.85 -1.97 -13.27
CA LEU A 282 -23.81 -0.94 -13.19
C LEU A 282 -22.91 -1.12 -11.95
N ALA A 283 -23.52 -1.38 -10.80
CA ALA A 283 -22.74 -1.61 -9.58
C ALA A 283 -21.79 -2.81 -9.71
N ARG A 284 -22.25 -3.91 -10.35
CA ARG A 284 -21.40 -5.09 -10.62
C ARG A 284 -20.31 -4.81 -11.65
N ASP A 285 -20.60 -4.03 -12.68
CA ASP A 285 -19.64 -3.62 -13.69
C ASP A 285 -18.50 -2.80 -13.04
N VAL A 286 -18.83 -1.86 -12.15
CA VAL A 286 -17.84 -1.10 -11.37
C VAL A 286 -16.95 -2.03 -10.54
N LEU A 287 -17.51 -2.99 -9.81
CA LEU A 287 -16.71 -3.93 -9.01
C LEU A 287 -15.87 -4.85 -9.90
N THR A 288 -16.41 -5.32 -11.02
CA THR A 288 -15.71 -6.19 -11.96
C THR A 288 -14.53 -5.48 -12.60
N SER A 289 -14.68 -4.20 -12.92
CA SER A 289 -13.62 -3.38 -13.51
C SER A 289 -12.57 -2.91 -12.51
N ALA A 290 -12.89 -2.88 -11.22
CA ALA A 290 -12.03 -2.28 -10.19
C ALA A 290 -10.55 -2.72 -10.24
N PRO A 291 -10.20 -4.01 -10.49
CA PRO A 291 -8.80 -4.44 -10.57
C PRO A 291 -8.07 -4.04 -11.87
N ALA A 292 -8.71 -3.40 -12.84
CA ALA A 292 -8.13 -3.18 -14.17
C ALA A 292 -6.84 -2.33 -14.20
N LEU A 293 -6.58 -1.56 -13.13
CA LEU A 293 -5.34 -0.78 -12.96
C LEU A 293 -4.28 -1.52 -12.12
N SER A 294 -4.61 -2.69 -11.55
CA SER A 294 -3.63 -3.53 -10.90
C SER A 294 -2.81 -4.24 -11.98
N GLY A 295 -1.75 -3.62 -12.38
CA GLY A 295 -0.76 -4.25 -13.26
C GLY A 295 0.24 -5.10 -12.47
N PRO A 296 1.07 -5.87 -13.18
CA PRO A 296 2.19 -6.57 -12.58
C PRO A 296 3.19 -5.60 -11.94
#